data_4ffa5ba7288d3273342b3ba17d6c3ad3
#
_entry.id   4ffa5ba7288d3273342b3ba17d6c3ad3
#
_cell.length_a   1.000
_cell.length_b   1.000
_cell.length_c   1.000
_cell.angle_alpha   90.00
_cell.angle_beta   90.00
_cell.angle_gamma   90.00
#
_symmetry.space_group_name_H-M   'P 1'
#
loop_
_entity.id
_entity.type
_entity.pdbx_description
1 polymer ?
#
loop_
_entity_poly.entity_id
_entity_poly.type
_entity_poly.pdbx_seq_one_letter_code
_entity_poly.pdbx_strand_id
1 'polypeptide(L)'
;KQYRVSDKTVEKVMAVVREHNYHPNAVAAGLRAGRTRSIGLVIPDLENTSYTRIANYLERQARQRGYQLLIACSEDQPDNEMRCVEHLLQRQVDAIIVSTSLPPEHPFYQRWANGSFPIIALDRALDREHFISVVGADQEDSQMLAAELRKFPAERELYLGALQELSVSFLREQGFRTALEDDAREV
;
A
#
# COMPACT_ATOMS: atom_id res chain seq x y z
N LYS A 1 -21.20 20.78 24.91
CA LYS A 1 -20.98 20.76 26.39
C LYS A 1 -20.47 19.36 26.74
N GLN A 2 -19.21 19.24 27.09
CA GLN A 2 -18.61 18.00 27.57
C GLN A 2 -18.99 17.87 29.06
N TYR A 3 -19.91 16.95 29.39
CA TYR A 3 -20.24 16.65 30.79
C TYR A 3 -19.06 15.88 31.39
N ARG A 4 -18.39 16.48 32.35
CA ARG A 4 -17.32 15.84 33.11
C ARG A 4 -17.93 14.85 34.07
N VAL A 5 -17.79 13.58 33.81
CA VAL A 5 -18.25 12.49 34.72
C VAL A 5 -17.26 12.38 35.87
N SER A 6 -17.74 12.16 37.08
CA SER A 6 -16.87 11.99 38.26
C SER A 6 -16.07 10.69 38.20
N ASP A 7 -14.84 10.69 38.72
CA ASP A 7 -13.96 9.52 38.75
C ASP A 7 -14.63 8.31 39.43
N LYS A 8 -15.39 8.55 40.48
CA LYS A 8 -16.17 7.52 41.17
C LYS A 8 -17.24 6.87 40.30
N THR A 9 -17.82 7.63 39.36
CA THR A 9 -18.80 7.10 38.39
C THR A 9 -18.09 6.28 37.31
N VAL A 10 -16.91 6.76 36.85
CA VAL A 10 -16.08 6.03 35.89
C VAL A 10 -15.67 4.68 36.47
N GLU A 11 -15.18 4.64 37.72
CA GLU A 11 -14.80 3.40 38.38
C GLU A 11 -15.95 2.39 38.49
N LYS A 12 -17.15 2.84 38.88
CA LYS A 12 -18.35 1.98 38.94
C LYS A 12 -18.70 1.39 37.58
N VAL A 13 -18.72 2.22 36.53
CA VAL A 13 -19.01 1.76 35.18
C VAL A 13 -17.94 0.78 34.68
N MET A 14 -16.67 1.07 34.92
CA MET A 14 -15.58 0.17 34.54
C MET A 14 -15.54 -1.14 35.31
N ALA A 15 -16.04 -1.16 36.56
CA ALA A 15 -16.23 -2.40 37.31
C ALA A 15 -17.28 -3.30 36.66
N VAL A 16 -18.44 -2.75 36.29
CA VAL A 16 -19.51 -3.48 35.61
C VAL A 16 -19.07 -3.96 34.23
N VAL A 17 -18.34 -3.11 33.48
CA VAL A 17 -17.76 -3.47 32.16
C VAL A 17 -16.87 -4.71 32.31
N ARG A 18 -16.01 -4.74 33.31
CA ARG A 18 -15.12 -5.90 33.58
C ARG A 18 -15.90 -7.14 34.05
N GLU A 19 -16.85 -6.97 34.97
CA GLU A 19 -17.66 -8.06 35.52
C GLU A 19 -18.45 -8.79 34.43
N HIS A 20 -19.02 -8.03 33.49
CA HIS A 20 -19.83 -8.58 32.40
C HIS A 20 -19.02 -8.83 31.11
N ASN A 21 -17.70 -8.69 31.16
CA ASN A 21 -16.83 -8.84 29.99
C ASN A 21 -17.35 -8.05 28.73
N TYR A 22 -17.91 -6.85 29.01
CA TYR A 22 -18.53 -6.05 27.97
C TYR A 22 -17.45 -5.40 27.08
N HIS A 23 -17.50 -5.70 25.80
CA HIS A 23 -16.68 -5.05 24.79
C HIS A 23 -17.55 -4.06 24.00
N PRO A 24 -17.22 -2.76 23.99
CA PRO A 24 -17.91 -1.80 23.16
C PRO A 24 -17.88 -2.25 21.69
N ASN A 25 -19.02 -2.17 21.02
CA ASN A 25 -19.08 -2.48 19.59
C ASN A 25 -18.35 -1.36 18.82
N ALA A 26 -17.14 -1.69 18.32
CA ALA A 26 -16.30 -0.76 17.59
C ALA A 26 -16.98 -0.25 16.30
N VAL A 27 -17.80 -1.08 15.64
CA VAL A 27 -18.57 -0.69 14.44
C VAL A 27 -19.61 0.38 14.81
N ALA A 28 -20.36 0.18 15.88
CA ALA A 28 -21.35 1.16 16.34
C ALA A 28 -20.71 2.47 16.82
N ALA A 29 -19.53 2.39 17.42
CA ALA A 29 -18.75 3.56 17.82
C ALA A 29 -18.19 4.29 16.62
N GLY A 30 -17.68 3.57 15.60
CA GLY A 30 -17.20 4.08 14.34
C GLY A 30 -18.28 4.81 13.53
N LEU A 31 -19.46 4.21 13.42
CA LEU A 31 -20.63 4.83 12.77
C LEU A 31 -20.99 6.19 13.39
N ARG A 32 -20.95 6.28 14.73
CA ARG A 32 -21.24 7.53 15.45
C ARG A 32 -20.14 8.57 15.28
N ALA A 33 -18.89 8.13 15.17
CA ALA A 33 -17.72 9.01 15.01
C ALA A 33 -17.44 9.37 13.55
N GLY A 34 -18.09 8.71 12.57
CA GLY A 34 -17.80 8.83 11.14
C GLY A 34 -16.41 8.31 10.76
N ARG A 35 -15.77 7.50 11.61
CA ARG A 35 -14.44 6.90 11.39
C ARG A 35 -14.36 5.55 12.09
N THR A 36 -13.84 4.55 11.37
CA THR A 36 -13.63 3.19 11.92
C THR A 36 -12.26 3.02 12.57
N ARG A 37 -11.35 3.95 12.34
CA ARG A 37 -9.93 3.86 12.71
C ARG A 37 -9.26 2.61 12.15
N SER A 38 -9.61 2.27 10.92
CA SER A 38 -9.04 1.14 10.19
C SER A 38 -8.43 1.64 8.88
N ILE A 39 -7.26 1.12 8.52
CA ILE A 39 -6.59 1.37 7.25
C ILE A 39 -6.47 0.03 6.54
N GLY A 40 -6.87 -0.04 5.27
CA GLY A 40 -6.66 -1.19 4.40
C GLY A 40 -5.26 -1.16 3.81
N LEU A 41 -4.61 -2.31 3.75
CA LEU A 41 -3.37 -2.53 3.00
C LEU A 41 -3.59 -3.67 2.03
N VAL A 42 -3.51 -3.38 0.73
CA VAL A 42 -3.56 -4.38 -0.35
C VAL A 42 -2.15 -4.54 -0.91
N ILE A 43 -1.63 -5.74 -0.83
CA ILE A 43 -0.29 -6.12 -1.32
C ILE A 43 -0.39 -7.43 -2.10
N PRO A 44 0.60 -7.75 -2.97
CA PRO A 44 0.58 -9.01 -3.71
C PRO A 44 0.49 -10.22 -2.78
N ASP A 45 1.42 -10.33 -1.84
CA ASP A 45 1.53 -11.48 -0.94
C ASP A 45 2.29 -11.11 0.35
N LEU A 46 2.36 -12.04 1.29
CA LEU A 46 3.12 -11.93 2.54
C LEU A 46 4.42 -12.78 2.53
N GLU A 47 4.71 -13.49 1.45
CA GLU A 47 5.94 -14.28 1.30
C GLU A 47 7.12 -13.38 0.92
N ASN A 48 6.86 -12.32 0.17
CA ASN A 48 7.84 -11.31 -0.17
C ASN A 48 8.23 -10.50 1.08
N THR A 49 9.50 -10.63 1.48
CA THR A 49 10.04 -9.99 2.69
C THR A 49 9.95 -8.47 2.67
N SER A 50 9.97 -7.83 1.50
CA SER A 50 9.82 -6.38 1.38
C SER A 50 8.42 -5.94 1.81
N TYR A 51 7.38 -6.57 1.28
CA TYR A 51 6.00 -6.27 1.68
C TYR A 51 5.73 -6.61 3.15
N THR A 52 6.28 -7.72 3.65
CA THR A 52 6.14 -8.08 5.06
C THR A 52 6.78 -7.04 5.98
N ARG A 53 7.97 -6.51 5.63
CA ARG A 53 8.64 -5.44 6.39
C ARG A 53 7.83 -4.15 6.38
N ILE A 54 7.30 -3.77 5.23
CA ILE A 54 6.45 -2.58 5.08
C ILE A 54 5.16 -2.74 5.91
N ALA A 55 4.48 -3.88 5.81
CA ALA A 55 3.27 -4.17 6.58
C ALA A 55 3.51 -4.08 8.08
N ASN A 56 4.60 -4.67 8.59
CA ASN A 56 5.00 -4.58 9.99
C ASN A 56 5.30 -3.14 10.44
N TYR A 57 5.94 -2.35 9.58
CA TYR A 57 6.20 -0.94 9.88
C TYR A 57 4.90 -0.14 9.94
N LEU A 58 4.05 -0.30 8.94
CA LEU A 58 2.75 0.38 8.84
C LEU A 58 1.84 0.00 10.01
N GLU A 59 1.79 -1.29 10.41
CA GLU A 59 1.01 -1.75 11.57
C GLU A 59 1.44 -1.01 12.84
N ARG A 60 2.75 -0.97 13.11
CA ARG A 60 3.26 -0.25 14.30
C ARG A 60 2.90 1.22 14.28
N GLN A 61 3.02 1.89 13.13
CA GLN A 61 2.70 3.31 12.99
C GLN A 61 1.19 3.58 13.11
N ALA A 62 0.36 2.70 12.55
CA ALA A 62 -1.09 2.77 12.66
C ALA A 62 -1.53 2.59 14.12
N ARG A 63 -1.05 1.55 14.80
CA ARG A 63 -1.37 1.24 16.19
C ARG A 63 -0.97 2.36 17.15
N GLN A 64 0.19 2.99 16.98
CA GLN A 64 0.62 4.14 17.78
C GLN A 64 -0.34 5.34 17.66
N ARG A 65 -1.08 5.43 16.55
CA ARG A 65 -2.07 6.48 16.26
C ARG A 65 -3.50 6.05 16.53
N GLY A 66 -3.68 4.85 17.12
CA GLY A 66 -5.00 4.30 17.44
C GLY A 66 -5.77 3.77 16.22
N TYR A 67 -5.05 3.40 15.15
CA TYR A 67 -5.60 2.74 13.96
C TYR A 67 -5.25 1.25 13.95
N GLN A 68 -6.09 0.47 13.27
CA GLN A 68 -5.84 -0.92 12.94
C GLN A 68 -5.47 -1.04 11.46
N LEU A 69 -4.54 -1.93 11.13
CA LEU A 69 -4.19 -2.27 9.75
C LEU A 69 -4.91 -3.57 9.35
N LEU A 70 -5.69 -3.52 8.28
CA LEU A 70 -6.34 -4.68 7.66
C LEU A 70 -5.59 -5.03 6.38
N ILE A 71 -4.98 -6.22 6.33
CA ILE A 71 -4.17 -6.66 5.20
C ILE A 71 -4.99 -7.60 4.33
N ALA A 72 -4.92 -7.40 3.01
CA ALA A 72 -5.47 -8.28 1.99
C ALA A 72 -4.41 -8.55 0.92
N CYS A 73 -4.35 -9.79 0.43
CA CYS A 73 -3.42 -10.21 -0.60
C CYS A 73 -4.13 -10.32 -1.94
N SER A 74 -3.57 -9.68 -2.98
CA SER A 74 -4.11 -9.65 -4.33
C SER A 74 -3.54 -10.74 -5.24
N GLU A 75 -2.40 -11.35 -4.86
CA GLU A 75 -1.68 -12.35 -5.65
C GLU A 75 -1.26 -11.82 -7.04
N ASP A 76 -1.02 -10.51 -7.15
CA ASP A 76 -0.77 -9.79 -8.40
C ASP A 76 -1.85 -10.04 -9.48
N GLN A 77 -3.07 -10.38 -9.05
CA GLN A 77 -4.21 -10.59 -9.94
C GLN A 77 -5.14 -9.37 -9.92
N PRO A 78 -5.37 -8.70 -11.06
CA PRO A 78 -6.24 -7.52 -11.14
C PRO A 78 -7.62 -7.71 -10.53
N ASP A 79 -8.29 -8.83 -10.82
CA ASP A 79 -9.61 -9.13 -10.29
C ASP A 79 -9.61 -9.35 -8.77
N ASN A 80 -8.55 -9.96 -8.23
CA ASN A 80 -8.39 -10.14 -6.78
C ASN A 80 -8.15 -8.80 -6.11
N GLU A 81 -7.31 -7.94 -6.69
CA GLU A 81 -7.05 -6.61 -6.18
C GLU A 81 -8.35 -5.81 -6.06
N MET A 82 -9.13 -5.73 -7.14
CA MET A 82 -10.41 -5.03 -7.14
C MET A 82 -11.34 -5.57 -6.04
N ARG A 83 -11.43 -6.88 -5.89
CA ARG A 83 -12.23 -7.52 -4.80
C ARG A 83 -11.70 -7.17 -3.41
N CYS A 84 -10.39 -7.19 -3.20
CA CYS A 84 -9.77 -6.81 -1.94
C CYS A 84 -10.11 -5.37 -1.55
N VAL A 85 -9.98 -4.44 -2.49
CA VAL A 85 -10.33 -3.03 -2.29
C VAL A 85 -11.82 -2.89 -1.94
N GLU A 86 -12.71 -3.52 -2.70
CA GLU A 86 -14.16 -3.46 -2.45
C GLU A 86 -14.55 -4.05 -1.08
N HIS A 87 -13.94 -5.16 -0.68
CA HIS A 87 -14.16 -5.73 0.66
C HIS A 87 -13.69 -4.81 1.78
N LEU A 88 -12.56 -4.12 1.59
CA LEU A 88 -12.07 -3.14 2.56
C LEU A 88 -13.01 -1.93 2.66
N LEU A 89 -13.52 -1.44 1.52
CA LEU A 89 -14.52 -0.37 1.49
C LEU A 89 -15.83 -0.78 2.17
N GLN A 90 -16.31 -2.01 1.96
CA GLN A 90 -17.48 -2.54 2.67
C GLN A 90 -17.27 -2.62 4.18
N ARG A 91 -16.02 -2.80 4.64
CA ARG A 91 -15.64 -2.73 6.04
C ARG A 91 -15.44 -1.30 6.55
N GLN A 92 -15.70 -0.31 5.68
CA GLN A 92 -15.63 1.11 5.99
C GLN A 92 -14.25 1.55 6.52
N VAL A 93 -13.17 1.03 5.92
CA VAL A 93 -11.84 1.53 6.26
C VAL A 93 -11.74 3.02 5.95
N ASP A 94 -10.93 3.76 6.72
CA ASP A 94 -10.79 5.21 6.59
C ASP A 94 -9.84 5.60 5.43
N ALA A 95 -8.97 4.68 5.00
CA ALA A 95 -8.03 4.85 3.89
C ALA A 95 -7.58 3.49 3.36
N ILE A 96 -7.06 3.45 2.13
CA ILE A 96 -6.41 2.28 1.54
C ILE A 96 -5.00 2.63 1.09
N ILE A 97 -4.05 1.74 1.38
CA ILE A 97 -2.71 1.69 0.81
C ILE A 97 -2.68 0.47 -0.09
N VAL A 98 -2.26 0.63 -1.35
CA VAL A 98 -2.28 -0.45 -2.35
C VAL A 98 -0.98 -0.53 -3.14
N SER A 99 -0.43 -1.74 -3.27
CA SER A 99 0.56 -2.07 -4.30
C SER A 99 -0.20 -2.66 -5.49
N THR A 100 -0.47 -1.81 -6.48
CA THR A 100 -1.42 -2.14 -7.56
C THR A 100 -0.81 -3.05 -8.62
N SER A 101 -1.60 -4.00 -9.13
CA SER A 101 -1.34 -4.77 -10.35
C SER A 101 -2.03 -4.16 -11.58
N LEU A 102 -2.85 -3.12 -11.37
CA LEU A 102 -3.57 -2.42 -12.43
C LEU A 102 -2.70 -1.30 -13.05
N PRO A 103 -2.91 -0.98 -14.32
CA PRO A 103 -2.29 0.19 -14.95
C PRO A 103 -2.62 1.48 -14.19
N PRO A 104 -1.73 2.50 -14.20
CA PRO A 104 -1.91 3.74 -13.44
C PRO A 104 -3.25 4.44 -13.68
N GLU A 105 -3.72 4.45 -14.94
CA GLU A 105 -4.95 5.13 -15.36
C GLU A 105 -6.18 4.18 -15.41
N HIS A 106 -6.09 3.03 -14.76
CA HIS A 106 -7.18 2.06 -14.82
C HIS A 106 -8.48 2.63 -14.25
N PRO A 107 -9.65 2.46 -14.92
CA PRO A 107 -10.93 3.07 -14.54
C PRO A 107 -11.38 2.71 -13.12
N PHE A 108 -10.92 1.60 -12.60
CA PHE A 108 -11.25 1.16 -11.24
C PHE A 108 -10.87 2.21 -10.19
N TYR A 109 -9.69 2.81 -10.27
CA TYR A 109 -9.23 3.80 -9.31
C TYR A 109 -9.70 5.23 -9.65
N GLN A 110 -9.97 5.53 -10.91
CA GLN A 110 -10.41 6.86 -11.36
C GLN A 110 -11.68 7.36 -10.66
N ARG A 111 -12.55 6.46 -10.17
CA ARG A 111 -13.73 6.82 -9.40
C ARG A 111 -13.41 7.55 -8.07
N TRP A 112 -12.17 7.51 -7.59
CA TRP A 112 -11.70 8.24 -6.39
C TRP A 112 -10.67 9.34 -6.71
N ALA A 113 -10.40 9.62 -7.97
CA ALA A 113 -9.47 10.65 -8.41
C ALA A 113 -9.82 12.05 -7.89
N ASN A 114 -11.10 12.30 -7.59
CA ASN A 114 -11.56 13.55 -6.99
C ASN A 114 -11.26 13.69 -5.48
N GLY A 115 -10.52 12.74 -4.89
CA GLY A 115 -10.19 12.76 -3.47
C GLY A 115 -11.35 12.39 -2.52
N SER A 116 -12.45 11.81 -3.05
CA SER A 116 -13.61 11.43 -2.23
C SER A 116 -13.29 10.34 -1.20
N PHE A 117 -12.24 9.54 -1.44
CA PHE A 117 -11.73 8.55 -0.52
C PHE A 117 -10.20 8.47 -0.60
N PRO A 118 -9.46 8.43 0.54
CA PRO A 118 -8.00 8.41 0.54
C PRO A 118 -7.44 7.08 0.04
N ILE A 119 -6.72 7.11 -1.08
CA ILE A 119 -5.96 5.99 -1.63
C ILE A 119 -4.51 6.43 -1.83
N ILE A 120 -3.58 5.62 -1.37
CA ILE A 120 -2.14 5.82 -1.51
C ILE A 120 -1.56 4.61 -2.23
N ALA A 121 -0.87 4.85 -3.33
CA ALA A 121 -0.13 3.81 -4.04
C ALA A 121 1.22 3.56 -3.36
N LEU A 122 1.62 2.30 -3.27
CA LEU A 122 2.84 1.84 -2.66
C LEU A 122 3.61 0.97 -3.66
N ASP A 123 4.91 1.21 -3.81
CA ASP A 123 5.80 0.46 -4.70
C ASP A 123 5.49 0.66 -6.18
N ARG A 124 4.24 0.56 -6.57
CA ARG A 124 3.74 0.74 -7.94
C ARG A 124 2.82 1.94 -8.00
N ALA A 125 3.07 2.85 -8.95
CA ALA A 125 2.34 4.11 -9.05
C ALA A 125 0.91 3.91 -9.58
N LEU A 126 -0.02 4.66 -9.02
CA LEU A 126 -1.26 5.05 -9.66
C LEU A 126 -1.07 6.37 -10.42
N ASP A 127 -2.12 6.85 -11.09
CA ASP A 127 -2.11 8.16 -11.74
C ASP A 127 -1.62 9.26 -10.78
N ARG A 128 -0.44 9.81 -11.08
CA ARG A 128 0.27 10.75 -10.20
C ARG A 128 -0.39 12.13 -10.14
N GLU A 129 -1.30 12.44 -11.04
CA GLU A 129 -2.06 13.69 -10.99
C GLU A 129 -3.12 13.65 -9.89
N HIS A 130 -3.63 12.47 -9.57
CA HIS A 130 -4.76 12.29 -8.66
C HIS A 130 -4.43 11.53 -7.38
N PHE A 131 -3.36 10.71 -7.38
CA PHE A 131 -3.03 9.86 -6.24
C PHE A 131 -1.59 10.08 -5.75
N ILE A 132 -1.43 10.03 -4.43
CA ILE A 132 -0.11 9.96 -3.82
C ILE A 132 0.48 8.58 -4.08
N SER A 133 1.69 8.54 -4.66
CA SER A 133 2.42 7.29 -4.90
C SER A 133 3.78 7.34 -4.18
N VAL A 134 4.07 6.29 -3.41
CA VAL A 134 5.35 6.07 -2.74
C VAL A 134 6.06 4.94 -3.47
N VAL A 135 6.97 5.27 -4.36
CA VAL A 135 7.64 4.34 -5.27
C VAL A 135 9.15 4.41 -5.12
N GLY A 136 9.84 3.36 -5.54
CA GLY A 136 11.30 3.32 -5.67
C GLY A 136 11.79 4.05 -6.94
N ALA A 137 13.12 4.15 -7.06
CA ALA A 137 13.82 4.67 -8.23
C ALA A 137 14.16 3.53 -9.22
N ASP A 138 13.18 2.70 -9.56
CA ASP A 138 13.37 1.42 -10.26
C ASP A 138 14.11 1.54 -11.59
N GLN A 139 13.87 2.62 -12.35
CA GLN A 139 14.53 2.85 -13.62
C GLN A 139 15.99 3.25 -13.42
N GLU A 140 16.23 4.24 -12.59
CA GLU A 140 17.56 4.77 -12.28
C GLU A 140 18.43 3.70 -11.60
N ASP A 141 17.88 2.97 -10.65
CA ASP A 141 18.58 1.89 -9.96
C ASP A 141 18.98 0.77 -10.92
N SER A 142 18.09 0.40 -11.85
CA SER A 142 18.37 -0.61 -12.88
C SER A 142 19.41 -0.13 -13.90
N GLN A 143 19.35 1.13 -14.30
CA GLN A 143 20.35 1.75 -15.18
C GLN A 143 21.73 1.76 -14.52
N MET A 144 21.81 2.19 -13.26
CA MET A 144 23.06 2.20 -12.50
C MET A 144 23.64 0.79 -12.36
N LEU A 145 22.81 -0.20 -12.03
CA LEU A 145 23.22 -1.59 -11.90
C LEU A 145 23.76 -2.15 -13.22
N ALA A 146 23.07 -1.90 -14.34
CA ALA A 146 23.53 -2.32 -15.66
C ALA A 146 24.87 -1.67 -16.02
N ALA A 147 25.03 -0.37 -15.77
CA ALA A 147 26.30 0.35 -15.99
C ALA A 147 27.46 -0.21 -15.16
N GLU A 148 27.18 -0.62 -13.89
CA GLU A 148 28.21 -1.27 -13.06
C GLU A 148 28.57 -2.67 -13.55
N LEU A 149 27.60 -3.48 -13.95
CA LEU A 149 27.82 -4.83 -14.47
C LEU A 149 28.69 -4.81 -15.74
N ARG A 150 28.55 -3.82 -16.59
CA ARG A 150 29.33 -3.66 -17.83
C ARG A 150 30.81 -3.35 -17.64
N LYS A 151 31.22 -2.97 -16.44
CA LYS A 151 32.65 -2.85 -16.11
C LYS A 151 33.37 -4.21 -16.06
N PHE A 152 32.62 -5.31 -16.06
CA PHE A 152 33.16 -6.65 -16.09
C PHE A 152 33.07 -7.21 -17.53
N PRO A 153 34.13 -7.87 -18.04
CA PRO A 153 34.12 -8.43 -19.37
C PRO A 153 33.09 -9.55 -19.47
N ALA A 154 32.15 -9.40 -20.41
CA ALA A 154 31.16 -10.41 -20.73
C ALA A 154 30.94 -10.46 -22.26
N GLU A 155 30.81 -11.67 -22.81
CA GLU A 155 30.49 -11.82 -24.24
C GLU A 155 29.04 -11.48 -24.57
N ARG A 156 28.15 -11.61 -23.59
CA ARG A 156 26.71 -11.32 -23.70
C ARG A 156 26.15 -10.86 -22.37
N GLU A 157 25.20 -9.96 -22.45
CA GLU A 157 24.41 -9.51 -21.33
C GLU A 157 22.97 -10.02 -21.52
N LEU A 158 22.38 -10.52 -20.44
CA LEU A 158 21.00 -11.03 -20.44
C LEU A 158 20.21 -10.39 -19.31
N TYR A 159 19.12 -9.72 -19.68
CA TYR A 159 18.14 -9.23 -18.73
C TYR A 159 17.03 -10.27 -18.54
N LEU A 160 16.83 -10.72 -17.30
CA LEU A 160 15.70 -11.56 -16.92
C LEU A 160 14.67 -10.70 -16.20
N GLY A 161 13.63 -10.32 -16.93
CA GLY A 161 12.52 -9.52 -16.40
C GLY A 161 11.42 -10.39 -15.79
N ALA A 162 10.52 -9.73 -15.06
CA ALA A 162 9.28 -10.32 -14.56
C ALA A 162 8.09 -9.94 -15.48
N LEU A 163 6.86 -9.97 -14.94
CA LEU A 163 5.65 -9.61 -15.69
C LEU A 163 5.72 -8.16 -16.19
N GLN A 164 5.66 -7.97 -17.51
CA GLN A 164 5.82 -6.64 -18.13
C GLN A 164 4.64 -5.70 -17.88
N GLU A 165 3.49 -6.24 -17.53
CA GLU A 165 2.30 -5.48 -17.15
C GLU A 165 2.48 -4.68 -15.86
N LEU A 166 3.45 -5.09 -15.03
CA LEU A 166 3.76 -4.38 -13.79
C LEU A 166 4.69 -3.18 -14.07
N SER A 167 4.28 -2.01 -13.62
CA SER A 167 5.03 -0.75 -13.84
C SER A 167 6.51 -0.84 -13.40
N VAL A 168 6.79 -1.49 -12.27
CA VAL A 168 8.16 -1.69 -11.78
C VAL A 168 9.01 -2.55 -12.71
N SER A 169 8.45 -3.59 -13.32
CA SER A 169 9.15 -4.45 -14.29
C SER A 169 9.50 -3.70 -15.56
N PHE A 170 8.55 -2.93 -16.07
CA PHE A 170 8.75 -2.07 -17.23
C PHE A 170 9.84 -1.01 -16.98
N LEU A 171 9.81 -0.31 -15.84
CA LEU A 171 10.81 0.70 -15.49
C LEU A 171 12.21 0.10 -15.34
N ARG A 172 12.34 -1.07 -14.72
CA ARG A 172 13.62 -1.78 -14.61
C ARG A 172 14.17 -2.20 -15.97
N GLU A 173 13.32 -2.72 -16.85
CA GLU A 173 13.73 -3.03 -18.21
C GLU A 173 14.17 -1.79 -18.98
N GLN A 174 13.43 -0.68 -18.86
CA GLN A 174 13.84 0.58 -19.49
C GLN A 174 15.19 1.07 -18.98
N GLY A 175 15.42 1.04 -17.66
CA GLY A 175 16.70 1.43 -17.09
C GLY A 175 17.87 0.58 -17.64
N PHE A 176 17.68 -0.73 -17.72
CA PHE A 176 18.67 -1.63 -18.31
C PHE A 176 18.94 -1.30 -19.79
N ARG A 177 17.90 -1.09 -20.61
CA ARG A 177 18.02 -0.72 -22.03
C ARG A 177 18.72 0.63 -22.21
N THR A 178 18.40 1.62 -21.39
CA THR A 178 19.03 2.94 -21.44
C THR A 178 20.54 2.85 -21.21
N ALA A 179 20.98 2.05 -20.26
CA ALA A 179 22.41 1.82 -20.01
C ALA A 179 23.12 1.18 -21.22
N LEU A 180 22.43 0.36 -22.02
CA LEU A 180 22.98 -0.23 -23.25
C LEU A 180 23.10 0.81 -24.40
N GLU A 181 22.13 1.71 -24.49
CA GLU A 181 22.09 2.72 -25.58
C GLU A 181 23.08 3.85 -25.33
N ASP A 182 23.31 4.26 -24.11
CA ASP A 182 24.24 5.34 -23.76
C ASP A 182 25.67 5.00 -24.23
N ASP A 183 26.05 3.74 -24.17
CA ASP A 183 27.37 3.26 -24.59
C ASP A 183 27.54 3.18 -26.10
N ALA A 184 26.43 2.93 -26.81
CA ALA A 184 26.46 2.92 -28.28
C ALA A 184 26.71 4.33 -28.90
N ARG A 185 26.61 5.38 -28.08
CA ARG A 185 26.86 6.78 -28.47
C ARG A 185 28.28 7.25 -28.18
N GLU A 186 29.02 6.51 -27.35
CA GLU A 186 30.42 6.82 -26.97
C GLU A 186 31.45 6.14 -27.88
N VAL A 187 31.05 5.37 -28.89
CA VAL A 187 31.87 4.75 -29.94
C VAL A 187 31.64 5.42 -31.29
#